data_4a914145e0afb2a2ca4ac644a8713de6
#
_entry.id   4a914145e0afb2a2ca4ac644a8713de6
#
_cell.length_a   1.000
_cell.length_b   1.000
_cell.length_c   1.000
_cell.angle_alpha   90.00
_cell.angle_beta   90.00
_cell.angle_gamma   90.00
#
_symmetry.space_group_name_H-M   'P 1'
#
loop_
_entity.id
_entity.type
_entity.pdbx_description
1 polymer ?
#
loop_
_entity_poly.entity_id
_entity_poly.type
_entity_poly.pdbx_seq_one_letter_code
_entity_poly.pdbx_strand_id
1 'polypeptide(L)'
;MISINERAQESASLIKLYVMGAVMQEIQNGNLEMNDTTKHLLDEMITVSDNSATNELVRYLNKDHDHKKGMKKVNAFIKAQGFEYTHEYNGLEDTSLWYDADTKNTTSAKDCGRLLERIYRGEFISHLASRQMEELLLNQQVTYKIPSTIPSESRVANKTGETSDCENDAAIVYTPKGDYILCIMSCEVSSKSSAVDSLQEMSSLIYSYFMNRDTSKVSRQVEATAKETD
;
A
#
# COMPACT_ATOMS: atom_id res chain seq x y z
N MET A 1 -1.62 0.11 -16.72
CA MET A 1 -1.74 -0.88 -15.63
C MET A 1 -2.08 -2.24 -16.24
N ILE A 2 -1.42 -3.30 -15.81
CA ILE A 2 -1.80 -4.70 -16.11
C ILE A 2 -2.24 -5.29 -14.76
N SER A 3 -3.40 -5.91 -14.73
CA SER A 3 -3.92 -6.56 -13.53
C SER A 3 -4.39 -7.97 -13.87
N ILE A 4 -4.08 -8.91 -13.00
CA ILE A 4 -4.49 -10.31 -13.11
C ILE A 4 -5.23 -10.63 -11.82
N ASN A 5 -6.43 -11.22 -11.91
CA ASN A 5 -7.23 -11.60 -10.74
C ASN A 5 -7.59 -10.40 -9.84
N GLU A 6 -8.42 -9.48 -10.34
CA GLU A 6 -8.78 -8.22 -9.68
C GLU A 6 -9.74 -8.37 -8.48
N ARG A 7 -10.10 -9.59 -8.06
CA ARG A 7 -11.02 -9.82 -6.95
C ARG A 7 -10.48 -9.33 -5.61
N ALA A 8 -11.40 -9.04 -4.68
CA ALA A 8 -11.05 -8.81 -3.29
C ALA A 8 -10.42 -10.07 -2.66
N GLN A 9 -9.38 -9.87 -1.87
CA GLN A 9 -8.68 -10.91 -1.10
C GLN A 9 -8.43 -10.38 0.32
N GLU A 10 -8.06 -11.25 1.26
CA GLU A 10 -7.63 -10.82 2.58
C GLU A 10 -6.46 -9.85 2.46
N SER A 11 -6.65 -8.65 3.00
CA SER A 11 -5.64 -7.59 2.90
C SER A 11 -4.43 -7.84 3.79
N ALA A 12 -4.62 -8.57 4.89
CA ALA A 12 -3.66 -8.55 5.98
C ALA A 12 -3.27 -7.09 6.31
N SER A 13 -2.00 -6.80 6.54
CA SER A 13 -1.53 -5.44 6.84
C SER A 13 -1.51 -4.47 5.64
N LEU A 14 -1.91 -4.88 4.42
CA LEU A 14 -2.08 -3.92 3.33
C LEU A 14 -3.22 -2.92 3.57
N ILE A 15 -4.19 -3.24 4.48
CA ILE A 15 -5.23 -2.29 4.89
C ILE A 15 -4.63 -1.01 5.49
N LYS A 16 -3.43 -1.06 6.06
CA LYS A 16 -2.72 0.08 6.65
C LYS A 16 -2.38 1.17 5.63
N LEU A 17 -2.27 0.84 4.34
CA LEU A 17 -2.14 1.83 3.26
C LEU A 17 -3.35 2.78 3.22
N TYR A 18 -4.54 2.24 3.44
CA TYR A 18 -5.79 3.00 3.40
C TYR A 18 -6.05 3.74 4.72
N VAL A 19 -5.66 3.15 5.85
CA VAL A 19 -5.66 3.84 7.16
C VAL A 19 -4.72 5.04 7.10
N MET A 20 -3.50 4.88 6.58
CA MET A 20 -2.55 5.98 6.35
C MET A 20 -3.18 7.08 5.49
N GLY A 21 -3.84 6.71 4.38
CA GLY A 21 -4.55 7.66 3.52
C GLY A 21 -5.66 8.41 4.26
N ALA A 22 -6.49 7.72 5.05
CA ALA A 22 -7.56 8.33 5.83
C ALA A 22 -7.02 9.31 6.89
N VAL A 23 -5.93 8.94 7.57
CA VAL A 23 -5.23 9.80 8.53
C VAL A 23 -4.71 11.06 7.84
N MET A 24 -4.00 10.91 6.71
CA MET A 24 -3.49 12.06 5.94
C MET A 24 -4.60 12.96 5.40
N GLN A 25 -5.76 12.39 5.05
CA GLN A 25 -6.92 13.17 4.63
C GLN A 25 -7.50 14.01 5.80
N GLU A 26 -7.60 13.44 7.00
CA GLU A 26 -8.09 14.18 8.18
C GLU A 26 -7.08 15.26 8.62
N ILE A 27 -5.78 15.03 8.44
CA ILE A 27 -4.74 16.05 8.65
C ILE A 27 -4.89 17.17 7.62
N GLN A 28 -5.05 16.86 6.35
CA GLN A 28 -5.27 17.84 5.28
C GLN A 28 -6.52 18.67 5.49
N ASN A 29 -7.58 18.08 6.08
CA ASN A 29 -8.82 18.74 6.43
C ASN A 29 -8.72 19.60 7.71
N GLY A 30 -7.62 19.53 8.47
CA GLY A 30 -7.45 20.20 9.76
C GLY A 30 -8.23 19.56 10.91
N ASN A 31 -8.71 18.35 10.76
CA ASN A 31 -9.45 17.60 11.78
C ASN A 31 -8.54 16.77 12.70
N LEU A 32 -7.32 16.50 12.27
CA LEU A 32 -6.28 15.80 13.03
C LEU A 32 -4.96 16.58 12.89
N GLU A 33 -4.19 16.66 13.96
CA GLU A 33 -2.89 17.32 13.98
C GLU A 33 -1.75 16.32 13.65
N MET A 34 -0.83 16.73 12.80
CA MET A 34 0.44 16.01 12.56
C MET A 34 1.45 16.36 13.67
N ASN A 35 1.13 16.01 14.90
CA ASN A 35 2.03 16.14 16.04
C ASN A 35 3.00 14.94 16.15
N ASP A 36 3.91 14.97 17.13
CA ASP A 36 4.92 13.92 17.29
C ASP A 36 4.31 12.54 17.58
N THR A 37 3.18 12.47 18.29
CA THR A 37 2.46 11.22 18.54
C THR A 37 1.88 10.65 17.25
N THR A 38 1.21 11.47 16.45
CA THR A 38 0.64 11.03 15.16
C THR A 38 1.73 10.59 14.19
N LYS A 39 2.86 11.30 14.15
CA LYS A 39 4.03 10.90 13.33
C LYS A 39 4.58 9.56 13.77
N HIS A 40 4.80 9.38 15.08
CA HIS A 40 5.31 8.13 15.64
C HIS A 40 4.37 6.95 15.32
N LEU A 41 3.08 7.12 15.51
CA LEU A 41 2.10 6.07 15.20
C LEU A 41 2.06 5.73 13.70
N LEU A 42 2.17 6.72 12.81
CA LEU A 42 2.28 6.49 11.35
C LEU A 42 3.55 5.74 11.00
N ASP A 43 4.67 6.09 11.62
CA ASP A 43 5.96 5.42 11.43
C ASP A 43 5.87 3.96 11.84
N GLU A 44 5.46 3.66 13.08
CA GLU A 44 5.28 2.30 13.59
C GLU A 44 4.30 1.48 12.74
N MET A 45 3.16 2.07 12.35
CA MET A 45 2.16 1.40 11.52
C MET A 45 2.74 0.96 10.18
N ILE A 46 3.54 1.79 9.54
CA ILE A 46 4.03 1.53 8.16
C ILE A 46 5.36 0.80 8.18
N THR A 47 6.35 1.27 8.96
CA THR A 47 7.73 0.77 8.84
C THR A 47 7.93 -0.60 9.48
N VAL A 48 7.30 -0.89 10.62
CA VAL A 48 7.34 -2.18 11.31
C VAL A 48 6.00 -2.91 11.33
N SER A 49 4.98 -2.31 10.69
CA SER A 49 3.64 -2.91 10.59
C SER A 49 2.93 -3.11 11.94
N ASP A 50 3.13 -2.19 12.90
CA ASP A 50 2.53 -2.30 14.23
C ASP A 50 0.99 -2.22 14.16
N ASN A 51 0.31 -3.20 14.80
CA ASN A 51 -1.14 -3.31 14.80
C ASN A 51 -1.78 -2.39 15.85
N SER A 52 -1.13 -2.20 16.99
CA SER A 52 -1.61 -1.31 18.05
C SER A 52 -1.60 0.14 17.60
N ALA A 53 -0.51 0.57 16.93
CA ALA A 53 -0.40 1.90 16.31
C ALA A 53 -1.50 2.12 15.26
N THR A 54 -1.81 1.09 14.46
CA THR A 54 -2.90 1.14 13.48
C THR A 54 -4.25 1.37 14.17
N ASN A 55 -4.59 0.55 15.15
CA ASN A 55 -5.85 0.65 15.88
C ASN A 55 -5.97 2.01 16.59
N GLU A 56 -4.88 2.56 17.11
CA GLU A 56 -4.87 3.87 17.76
C GLU A 56 -5.06 5.00 16.75
N LEU A 57 -4.44 4.96 15.59
CA LEU A 57 -4.69 5.92 14.51
C LEU A 57 -6.14 5.90 14.04
N VAL A 58 -6.75 4.72 13.95
CA VAL A 58 -8.19 4.59 13.63
C VAL A 58 -9.04 5.27 14.70
N ARG A 59 -8.70 5.13 16.00
CA ARG A 59 -9.39 5.87 17.08
C ARG A 59 -9.26 7.38 16.94
N TYR A 60 -8.09 7.88 16.54
CA TYR A 60 -7.84 9.33 16.37
C TYR A 60 -8.65 9.98 15.26
N LEU A 61 -9.20 9.19 14.33
CA LEU A 61 -10.04 9.73 13.26
C LEU A 61 -11.36 10.35 13.77
N ASN A 62 -11.71 10.17 15.03
CA ASN A 62 -12.92 10.80 15.60
C ASN A 62 -12.69 11.29 17.02
N LYS A 63 -13.48 12.31 17.43
CA LYS A 63 -13.35 13.01 18.72
C LYS A 63 -13.64 12.13 19.93
N ASP A 64 -14.38 11.05 19.75
CA ASP A 64 -14.76 10.16 20.85
C ASP A 64 -13.69 9.08 21.12
N HIS A 65 -12.62 9.02 20.31
CA HIS A 65 -11.61 7.96 20.30
C HIS A 65 -12.22 6.56 20.21
N ASP A 66 -13.34 6.43 19.52
CA ASP A 66 -14.05 5.17 19.32
C ASP A 66 -13.55 4.50 18.03
N HIS A 67 -12.99 3.29 18.15
CA HIS A 67 -12.43 2.56 17.02
C HIS A 67 -13.47 2.27 15.92
N LYS A 68 -14.70 1.86 16.31
CA LYS A 68 -15.76 1.55 15.33
C LYS A 68 -16.19 2.77 14.52
N LYS A 69 -16.22 3.95 15.15
CA LYS A 69 -16.49 5.21 14.45
C LYS A 69 -15.32 5.59 13.54
N GLY A 70 -14.08 5.38 13.99
CA GLY A 70 -12.88 5.60 13.18
C GLY A 70 -12.86 4.69 11.95
N MET A 71 -13.11 3.41 12.12
CA MET A 71 -13.22 2.43 11.02
C MET A 71 -14.27 2.83 9.98
N LYS A 72 -15.43 3.38 10.42
CA LYS A 72 -16.42 3.93 9.49
C LYS A 72 -15.87 5.09 8.65
N LYS A 73 -15.01 5.94 9.25
CA LYS A 73 -14.33 7.01 8.49
C LYS A 73 -13.31 6.46 7.50
N VAL A 74 -12.53 5.44 7.89
CA VAL A 74 -11.63 4.73 6.96
C VAL A 74 -12.42 4.19 5.77
N ASN A 75 -13.52 3.49 6.02
CA ASN A 75 -14.36 2.94 4.94
C ASN A 75 -15.03 4.02 4.08
N ALA A 76 -15.46 5.13 4.68
CA ALA A 76 -15.97 6.28 3.93
C ALA A 76 -14.91 6.89 3.02
N PHE A 77 -13.66 7.01 3.51
CA PHE A 77 -12.51 7.45 2.74
C PHE A 77 -12.22 6.48 1.58
N ILE A 78 -12.11 5.17 1.85
CA ILE A 78 -11.89 4.12 0.84
C ILE A 78 -12.91 4.25 -0.31
N LYS A 79 -14.19 4.35 0.05
CA LYS A 79 -15.29 4.51 -0.93
C LYS A 79 -15.17 5.82 -1.72
N ALA A 80 -14.89 6.94 -1.05
CA ALA A 80 -14.76 8.25 -1.69
C ALA A 80 -13.58 8.29 -2.67
N GLN A 81 -12.50 7.54 -2.39
CA GLN A 81 -11.33 7.41 -3.26
C GLN A 81 -11.52 6.42 -4.41
N GLY A 82 -12.65 5.69 -4.46
CA GLY A 82 -12.99 4.76 -5.53
C GLY A 82 -12.24 3.42 -5.46
N PHE A 83 -11.86 2.97 -4.26
CA PHE A 83 -11.30 1.65 -4.05
C PHE A 83 -12.43 0.64 -3.86
N GLU A 84 -12.72 -0.17 -4.89
CA GLU A 84 -13.93 -0.98 -4.98
C GLU A 84 -13.82 -2.31 -4.23
N TYR A 85 -12.60 -2.84 -4.07
CA TYR A 85 -12.33 -4.15 -3.48
C TYR A 85 -11.76 -4.05 -2.06
N THR A 86 -11.74 -2.85 -1.49
CA THR A 86 -11.12 -2.59 -0.20
C THR A 86 -12.14 -2.24 0.86
N HIS A 87 -12.06 -2.94 2.00
CA HIS A 87 -12.91 -2.67 3.15
C HIS A 87 -12.25 -3.11 4.46
N GLU A 88 -12.36 -2.26 5.50
CA GLU A 88 -11.94 -2.58 6.87
C GLU A 88 -13.17 -3.06 7.67
N TYR A 89 -13.20 -4.31 8.09
CA TYR A 89 -14.27 -4.91 8.87
C TYR A 89 -13.95 -4.97 10.37
N ASN A 90 -12.67 -5.11 10.68
CA ASN A 90 -12.20 -5.38 12.04
C ASN A 90 -10.90 -4.60 12.33
N GLY A 91 -10.67 -4.32 13.61
CA GLY A 91 -9.33 -3.92 14.08
C GLY A 91 -8.31 -5.06 13.95
N LEU A 92 -7.05 -4.74 14.12
CA LEU A 92 -5.95 -5.67 13.88
C LEU A 92 -5.49 -6.30 15.20
N GLU A 93 -5.42 -7.64 15.23
CA GLU A 93 -5.01 -8.51 16.35
C GLU A 93 -5.86 -8.40 17.63
N ASP A 94 -6.39 -7.25 17.98
CA ASP A 94 -7.24 -7.06 19.14
C ASP A 94 -8.64 -7.58 18.88
N THR A 95 -8.96 -8.77 19.44
CA THR A 95 -10.27 -9.42 19.27
C THR A 95 -11.43 -8.60 19.81
N SER A 96 -11.22 -7.69 20.76
CA SER A 96 -12.25 -6.76 21.25
C SER A 96 -12.70 -5.74 20.19
N LEU A 97 -11.90 -5.57 19.13
CA LEU A 97 -12.16 -4.72 17.99
C LEU A 97 -12.65 -5.50 16.76
N TRP A 98 -12.98 -6.77 16.94
CA TRP A 98 -13.56 -7.58 15.87
C TRP A 98 -15.08 -7.43 15.88
N TYR A 99 -15.59 -6.72 14.90
CA TYR A 99 -17.03 -6.42 14.77
C TYR A 99 -17.75 -7.41 13.88
N ASP A 100 -17.00 -8.14 13.06
CA ASP A 100 -17.44 -9.25 12.22
C ASP A 100 -16.31 -10.30 12.18
N ALA A 101 -16.33 -11.23 13.14
CA ALA A 101 -15.26 -12.20 13.33
C ALA A 101 -15.09 -13.19 12.16
N ASP A 102 -16.16 -13.40 11.37
CA ASP A 102 -16.14 -14.32 10.23
C ASP A 102 -15.64 -13.64 8.95
N THR A 103 -15.52 -12.30 8.95
CA THR A 103 -15.11 -11.51 7.79
C THR A 103 -13.70 -10.94 7.97
N LYS A 104 -12.88 -11.05 6.94
CA LYS A 104 -11.52 -10.51 6.93
C LYS A 104 -11.50 -9.11 6.31
N ASN A 105 -10.56 -8.26 6.75
CA ASN A 105 -10.26 -7.02 6.04
C ASN A 105 -9.79 -7.35 4.62
N THR A 106 -10.31 -6.63 3.63
CA THR A 106 -10.07 -6.96 2.22
C THR A 106 -9.39 -5.82 1.46
N THR A 107 -8.67 -6.18 0.42
CA THR A 107 -8.22 -5.29 -0.66
C THR A 107 -7.97 -6.10 -1.94
N SER A 108 -7.44 -5.45 -2.97
CA SER A 108 -6.99 -6.10 -4.20
C SER A 108 -5.64 -5.54 -4.66
N ALA A 109 -4.90 -6.32 -5.44
CA ALA A 109 -3.67 -5.84 -6.08
C ALA A 109 -3.92 -4.60 -6.94
N LYS A 110 -5.10 -4.50 -7.58
CA LYS A 110 -5.52 -3.34 -8.37
C LYS A 110 -5.70 -2.09 -7.50
N ASP A 111 -6.41 -2.19 -6.37
CA ASP A 111 -6.63 -1.05 -5.48
C ASP A 111 -5.32 -0.58 -4.84
N CYS A 112 -4.46 -1.51 -4.39
CA CYS A 112 -3.11 -1.18 -3.90
C CYS A 112 -2.28 -0.47 -4.99
N GLY A 113 -2.29 -1.01 -6.21
CA GLY A 113 -1.55 -0.41 -7.33
C GLY A 113 -2.02 0.99 -7.67
N ARG A 114 -3.34 1.25 -7.69
CA ARG A 114 -3.91 2.58 -7.91
C ARG A 114 -3.56 3.57 -6.79
N LEU A 115 -3.56 3.10 -5.53
CA LEU A 115 -3.16 3.93 -4.40
C LEU A 115 -1.69 4.32 -4.52
N LEU A 116 -0.80 3.34 -4.74
CA LEU A 116 0.63 3.59 -4.89
C LEU A 116 0.97 4.44 -6.12
N GLU A 117 0.26 4.26 -7.25
CA GLU A 117 0.42 5.13 -8.43
C GLU A 117 0.10 6.58 -8.12
N ARG A 118 -0.99 6.85 -7.40
CA ARG A 118 -1.37 8.21 -7.01
C ARG A 118 -0.38 8.83 -6.02
N ILE A 119 0.17 8.02 -5.09
CA ILE A 119 1.26 8.46 -4.20
C ILE A 119 2.49 8.83 -5.04
N TYR A 120 2.94 7.94 -5.91
CA TYR A 120 4.10 8.15 -6.78
C TYR A 120 3.98 9.41 -7.65
N ARG A 121 2.79 9.70 -8.17
CA ARG A 121 2.52 10.89 -8.97
C ARG A 121 2.36 12.18 -8.16
N GLY A 122 2.33 12.09 -6.82
CA GLY A 122 2.04 13.24 -5.96
C GLY A 122 0.58 13.72 -6.01
N GLU A 123 -0.34 12.85 -6.40
CA GLU A 123 -1.75 13.15 -6.67
C GLU A 123 -2.69 12.59 -5.60
N PHE A 124 -2.17 11.89 -4.59
CA PHE A 124 -3.01 11.31 -3.55
C PHE A 124 -3.18 12.29 -2.38
N ILE A 125 -4.41 12.79 -2.18
CA ILE A 125 -4.80 13.80 -1.20
C ILE A 125 -4.18 15.19 -1.52
N SER A 126 -2.87 15.33 -1.40
CA SER A 126 -2.09 16.50 -1.80
C SER A 126 -0.66 16.06 -2.15
N HIS A 127 0.09 16.93 -2.83
CA HIS A 127 1.49 16.65 -3.14
C HIS A 127 2.33 16.44 -1.88
N LEU A 128 2.08 17.23 -0.81
CA LEU A 128 2.78 17.08 0.46
C LEU A 128 2.43 15.76 1.14
N ALA A 129 1.14 15.41 1.20
CA ALA A 129 0.69 14.14 1.79
C ALA A 129 1.25 12.93 1.04
N SER A 130 1.26 12.97 -0.31
CA SER A 130 1.86 11.92 -1.13
C SER A 130 3.33 11.71 -0.82
N ARG A 131 4.13 12.78 -0.71
CA ARG A 131 5.55 12.69 -0.36
C ARG A 131 5.78 12.12 1.03
N GLN A 132 5.00 12.53 2.02
CA GLN A 132 5.10 12.00 3.38
C GLN A 132 4.75 10.50 3.43
N MET A 133 3.72 10.07 2.70
CA MET A 133 3.37 8.64 2.59
C MET A 133 4.44 7.84 1.86
N GLU A 134 5.02 8.39 0.78
CA GLU A 134 6.13 7.77 0.06
C GLU A 134 7.36 7.59 0.96
N GLU A 135 7.69 8.60 1.77
CA GLU A 135 8.81 8.55 2.72
C GLU A 135 8.61 7.45 3.78
N LEU A 136 7.39 7.32 4.35
CA LEU A 136 7.06 6.23 5.27
C LEU A 136 7.25 4.86 4.61
N LEU A 137 6.80 4.69 3.37
CA LEU A 137 6.95 3.44 2.62
C LEU A 137 8.42 3.14 2.26
N LEU A 138 9.23 4.15 1.99
CA LEU A 138 10.68 4.00 1.74
C LEU A 138 11.44 3.56 2.99
N ASN A 139 10.94 3.88 4.19
CA ASN A 139 11.52 3.50 5.47
C ASN A 139 11.06 2.12 5.97
N GLN A 140 10.37 1.34 5.14
CA GLN A 140 9.91 -0.02 5.47
C GLN A 140 11.07 -0.91 5.93
N GLN A 141 10.89 -1.60 7.07
CA GLN A 141 11.88 -2.49 7.66
C GLN A 141 11.66 -3.96 7.31
N VAL A 142 10.45 -4.32 6.86
CA VAL A 142 10.13 -5.69 6.42
C VAL A 142 10.46 -5.83 4.94
N THR A 143 11.67 -6.30 4.63
CA THR A 143 12.27 -6.24 3.29
C THR A 143 12.48 -7.60 2.63
N TYR A 144 12.02 -8.70 3.24
CA TYR A 144 12.30 -10.06 2.77
C TYR A 144 11.45 -10.53 1.59
N LYS A 145 10.47 -9.73 1.12
CA LYS A 145 9.60 -10.06 -0.03
C LYS A 145 10.09 -9.36 -1.31
N ILE A 146 9.32 -8.45 -1.90
CA ILE A 146 9.72 -7.73 -3.13
C ILE A 146 11.12 -7.11 -3.01
N PRO A 147 11.48 -6.38 -1.93
CA PRO A 147 12.78 -5.73 -1.86
C PRO A 147 13.97 -6.70 -1.86
N SER A 148 13.81 -7.94 -1.36
CA SER A 148 14.93 -8.89 -1.21
C SER A 148 15.62 -9.28 -2.52
N THR A 149 14.93 -9.14 -3.64
CA THR A 149 15.45 -9.47 -4.99
C THR A 149 15.83 -8.25 -5.81
N ILE A 150 15.67 -7.07 -5.25
CA ILE A 150 16.00 -5.80 -5.89
C ILE A 150 17.41 -5.37 -5.46
N PRO A 151 18.34 -5.07 -6.38
CA PRO A 151 19.67 -4.60 -6.02
C PRO A 151 19.65 -3.32 -5.19
N SER A 152 20.64 -3.19 -4.29
CA SER A 152 20.72 -2.12 -3.30
C SER A 152 20.84 -0.69 -3.87
N GLU A 153 21.25 -0.55 -5.12
CA GLU A 153 21.28 0.72 -5.85
C GLU A 153 19.88 1.20 -6.28
N SER A 154 18.88 0.32 -6.22
CA SER A 154 17.48 0.64 -6.46
C SER A 154 16.74 0.81 -5.14
N ARG A 155 15.82 1.76 -5.06
CA ARG A 155 15.02 1.99 -3.86
C ARG A 155 13.67 1.30 -4.02
N VAL A 156 13.10 0.86 -2.91
CA VAL A 156 11.77 0.25 -2.87
C VAL A 156 10.97 0.90 -1.76
N ALA A 157 9.81 1.45 -2.10
CA ALA A 157 8.82 1.94 -1.14
C ALA A 157 7.70 0.90 -1.08
N ASN A 158 7.58 0.17 0.04
CA ASN A 158 6.63 -0.95 0.09
C ASN A 158 5.86 -1.04 1.40
N LYS A 159 4.79 -1.82 1.35
CA LYS A 159 4.05 -2.31 2.51
C LYS A 159 3.78 -3.78 2.35
N THR A 160 4.18 -4.56 3.33
CA THR A 160 3.88 -5.99 3.41
C THR A 160 2.57 -6.25 4.14
N GLY A 161 1.99 -7.42 3.89
CA GLY A 161 0.87 -7.96 4.65
C GLY A 161 1.03 -9.46 4.82
N GLU A 162 0.80 -9.96 6.04
CA GLU A 162 0.87 -11.40 6.32
C GLU A 162 -0.13 -11.81 7.39
N THR A 163 -0.63 -13.03 7.24
CA THR A 163 -1.42 -13.76 8.25
C THR A 163 -0.92 -15.21 8.31
N SER A 164 -1.69 -16.10 8.94
CA SER A 164 -1.34 -17.53 8.97
C SER A 164 -1.25 -18.16 7.57
N ASP A 165 -2.01 -17.64 6.60
CA ASP A 165 -2.19 -18.21 5.28
C ASP A 165 -2.17 -17.15 4.13
N CYS A 166 -1.74 -15.92 4.43
CA CYS A 166 -1.55 -14.87 3.42
C CYS A 166 -0.12 -14.33 3.44
N GLU A 167 0.42 -14.08 2.24
CA GLU A 167 1.69 -13.40 2.00
C GLU A 167 1.49 -12.36 0.90
N ASN A 168 1.45 -11.08 1.29
CA ASN A 168 1.19 -9.96 0.40
C ASN A 168 2.35 -8.96 0.43
N ASP A 169 2.60 -8.28 -0.70
CA ASP A 169 3.47 -7.11 -0.76
C ASP A 169 3.04 -6.17 -1.89
N ALA A 170 3.08 -4.87 -1.64
CA ALA A 170 2.74 -3.82 -2.57
C ALA A 170 3.85 -2.74 -2.55
N ALA A 171 4.48 -2.50 -3.70
CA ALA A 171 5.70 -1.72 -3.80
C ALA A 171 5.74 -0.76 -4.98
N ILE A 172 6.40 0.39 -4.78
CA ILE A 172 6.95 1.25 -5.82
C ILE A 172 8.44 0.93 -5.91
N VAL A 173 8.91 0.51 -7.07
CA VAL A 173 10.32 0.16 -7.31
C VAL A 173 10.94 1.22 -8.22
N TYR A 174 11.98 1.88 -7.72
CA TYR A 174 12.72 2.93 -8.43
C TYR A 174 13.94 2.34 -9.10
N THR A 175 14.02 2.44 -10.44
CA THR A 175 15.14 1.87 -11.19
C THR A 175 15.74 2.87 -12.18
N PRO A 176 17.02 2.73 -12.54
CA PRO A 176 17.67 3.57 -13.56
C PRO A 176 17.02 3.50 -14.95
N LYS A 177 16.20 2.48 -15.22
CA LYS A 177 15.51 2.27 -16.50
C LYS A 177 14.03 2.65 -16.48
N GLY A 178 13.59 3.27 -15.39
CA GLY A 178 12.23 3.73 -15.15
C GLY A 178 11.54 2.94 -14.03
N ASP A 179 10.70 3.64 -13.31
CA ASP A 179 10.04 3.14 -12.11
C ASP A 179 8.81 2.30 -12.46
N TYR A 180 8.44 1.40 -11.55
CA TYR A 180 7.23 0.61 -11.70
C TYR A 180 6.58 0.33 -10.34
N ILE A 181 5.30 -0.03 -10.38
CA ILE A 181 4.54 -0.48 -9.23
C ILE A 181 4.26 -1.96 -9.39
N LEU A 182 4.53 -2.71 -8.33
CA LEU A 182 4.31 -4.14 -8.25
C LEU A 182 3.51 -4.47 -7.00
N CYS A 183 2.34 -5.09 -7.17
CA CYS A 183 1.50 -5.55 -6.09
C CYS A 183 1.22 -7.04 -6.29
N ILE A 184 1.62 -7.86 -5.33
CA ILE A 184 1.42 -9.31 -5.33
C ILE A 184 0.65 -9.67 -4.08
N MET A 185 -0.45 -10.38 -4.24
CA MET A 185 -1.27 -10.89 -3.14
C MET A 185 -1.44 -12.39 -3.30
N SER A 186 -1.16 -13.12 -2.22
CA SER A 186 -1.22 -14.58 -2.16
C SER A 186 -1.88 -14.98 -0.85
N CYS A 187 -3.12 -15.47 -0.91
CA CYS A 187 -3.90 -15.90 0.24
C CYS A 187 -4.39 -17.35 0.07
N GLU A 188 -4.83 -17.96 1.16
CA GLU A 188 -5.21 -19.38 1.23
C GLU A 188 -4.04 -20.29 0.83
N VAL A 189 -2.82 -19.91 1.22
CA VAL A 189 -1.61 -20.66 0.88
C VAL A 189 -1.39 -21.81 1.86
N SER A 190 -1.07 -22.99 1.35
CA SER A 190 -0.72 -24.15 2.18
C SER A 190 0.70 -24.08 2.75
N SER A 191 1.59 -23.27 2.13
CA SER A 191 2.98 -23.05 2.56
C SER A 191 3.36 -21.58 2.38
N LYS A 192 3.57 -20.88 3.49
CA LYS A 192 4.02 -19.48 3.48
C LYS A 192 5.41 -19.32 2.84
N SER A 193 6.34 -20.22 3.13
CA SER A 193 7.68 -20.17 2.52
C SER A 193 7.62 -20.29 1.00
N SER A 194 6.85 -21.23 0.47
CA SER A 194 6.69 -21.36 -0.98
C SER A 194 5.99 -20.17 -1.62
N ALA A 195 5.05 -19.54 -0.91
CA ALA A 195 4.41 -18.30 -1.38
C ALA A 195 5.41 -17.13 -1.44
N VAL A 196 6.26 -17.00 -0.41
CA VAL A 196 7.34 -15.99 -0.38
C VAL A 196 8.35 -16.25 -1.49
N ASP A 197 8.80 -17.51 -1.69
CA ASP A 197 9.72 -17.87 -2.78
C ASP A 197 9.15 -17.48 -4.16
N SER A 198 7.87 -17.79 -4.40
CA SER A 198 7.17 -17.42 -5.64
C SER A 198 7.04 -15.91 -5.83
N LEU A 199 6.79 -15.18 -4.76
CA LEU A 199 6.71 -13.72 -4.77
C LEU A 199 8.08 -13.11 -5.10
N GLN A 200 9.14 -13.61 -4.51
CA GLN A 200 10.52 -13.20 -4.78
C GLN A 200 10.92 -13.51 -6.23
N GLU A 201 10.59 -14.70 -6.75
CA GLU A 201 10.85 -15.06 -8.13
C GLU A 201 10.14 -14.12 -9.11
N MET A 202 8.84 -13.84 -8.90
CA MET A 202 8.10 -12.87 -9.71
C MET A 202 8.72 -11.48 -9.65
N SER A 203 9.13 -11.02 -8.48
CA SER A 203 9.80 -9.72 -8.30
C SER A 203 11.10 -9.67 -9.13
N SER A 204 11.94 -10.69 -9.02
CA SER A 204 13.19 -10.82 -9.79
C SER A 204 12.98 -10.80 -11.30
N LEU A 205 11.98 -11.55 -11.78
CA LEU A 205 11.66 -11.62 -13.21
C LEU A 205 11.17 -10.25 -13.74
N ILE A 206 10.31 -9.58 -12.98
CA ILE A 206 9.79 -8.25 -13.36
C ILE A 206 10.91 -7.21 -13.35
N TYR A 207 11.77 -7.21 -12.32
CA TYR A 207 12.93 -6.31 -12.28
C TYR A 207 13.83 -6.53 -13.48
N SER A 208 14.16 -7.77 -13.78
CA SER A 208 14.98 -8.15 -14.95
C SER A 208 14.35 -7.69 -16.27
N TYR A 209 13.04 -7.82 -16.42
CA TYR A 209 12.31 -7.31 -17.58
C TYR A 209 12.45 -5.79 -17.72
N PHE A 210 12.27 -5.03 -16.63
CA PHE A 210 12.39 -3.57 -16.66
C PHE A 210 13.82 -3.13 -16.97
N MET A 211 14.82 -3.79 -16.42
CA MET A 211 16.23 -3.46 -16.65
C MET A 211 16.71 -3.81 -18.07
N ASN A 212 16.13 -4.83 -18.71
CA ASN A 212 16.52 -5.27 -20.06
C ASN A 212 15.65 -4.69 -21.18
N ARG A 213 14.56 -3.96 -20.86
CA ARG A 213 13.71 -3.36 -21.90
C ARG A 213 14.47 -2.29 -22.70
N ASP A 214 14.25 -2.29 -24.01
CA ASP A 214 14.74 -1.24 -24.88
C ASP A 214 13.90 0.03 -24.73
N THR A 215 14.43 1.01 -24.00
CA THR A 215 13.76 2.29 -23.77
C THR A 215 13.72 3.21 -24.99
N SER A 216 14.48 2.93 -26.05
CA SER A 216 14.52 3.75 -27.27
C SER A 216 13.19 3.76 -28.04
N LYS A 217 12.36 2.71 -27.87
CA LYS A 217 11.02 2.63 -28.47
C LYS A 217 9.98 3.46 -27.73
N VAL A 218 10.12 3.62 -26.43
CA VAL A 218 9.20 4.41 -25.58
C VAL A 218 9.38 5.90 -25.86
N SER A 219 10.62 6.37 -25.97
CA SER A 219 10.94 7.77 -26.31
C SER A 219 10.37 8.17 -27.68
N ARG A 220 10.43 7.30 -28.68
CA ARG A 220 9.86 7.55 -30.00
C ARG A 220 8.34 7.64 -30.03
N GLN A 221 7.64 6.89 -29.18
CA GLN A 221 6.18 6.97 -29.07
C GLN A 221 5.74 8.28 -28.39
N VAL A 222 6.43 8.73 -27.33
CA VAL A 222 6.14 9.99 -26.65
C VAL A 222 6.39 11.19 -27.57
N GLU A 223 7.48 11.19 -28.35
CA GLU A 223 7.77 12.23 -29.35
C GLU A 223 6.78 12.25 -30.52
N ALA A 224 6.26 11.08 -30.92
CA ALA A 224 5.25 11.00 -31.98
C ALA A 224 3.90 11.56 -31.50
N THR A 225 3.49 11.25 -30.26
CA THR A 225 2.23 11.73 -29.68
C THR A 225 2.28 13.24 -29.41
N ALA A 226 3.44 13.79 -29.03
CA ALA A 226 3.62 15.23 -28.83
C ALA A 226 3.56 16.03 -30.13
N LYS A 227 3.91 15.43 -31.28
CA LYS A 227 3.87 16.08 -32.62
C LYS A 227 2.48 15.99 -33.28
N GLU A 228 1.57 15.18 -32.79
CA GLU A 228 0.17 15.12 -33.27
C GLU A 228 -0.76 16.08 -32.52
N THR A 229 -0.27 16.75 -31.45
CA THR A 229 -1.03 17.71 -30.65
C THR A 229 -0.65 19.19 -30.87
N ASP A 230 0.28 19.49 -31.77
CA ASP A 230 0.62 20.81 -32.28
C ASP A 230 0.07 20.99 -33.73
#